data_fbd9ebaafe8d17cf3852865fbce925a2
#
_entry.id   fbd9ebaafe8d17cf3852865fbce925a2
#
_cell.length_a   1.000
_cell.length_b   1.000
_cell.length_c   1.000
_cell.angle_alpha   90.00
_cell.angle_beta   90.00
_cell.angle_gamma   90.00
#
_symmetry.space_group_name_H-M   'P 1'
#
loop_
_entity.id
_entity.type
_entity.pdbx_description
1 polymer ?
#
loop_
_entity_poly.entity_id
_entity_poly.type
_entity_poly.pdbx_seq_one_letter_code
_entity_poly.pdbx_strand_id
1 'polypeptide(L)'
;MRIEECINRVDSVKPNHYGVEEKVRWLSYLDASIKREIIDTHEQPVPAEEKTIIIIGDGEIPEEESTEFTGYTPDDMTAELLVPFPFDELYVAYLKAKIDEENGETARYNNSAATFNGLLMDYEKAYNRDHMPIRKHMRIFKGVHI
;
A
#
# COMPACT_ATOMS: atom_id res chain seq x y z
N MET A 1 2.81 4.96 10.04
CA MET A 1 4.28 4.84 10.23
C MET A 1 4.99 5.66 9.18
N ARG A 2 5.96 6.45 9.57
CA ARG A 2 6.81 7.20 8.64
C ARG A 2 7.91 6.32 8.09
N ILE A 3 8.43 6.66 6.92
CA ILE A 3 9.52 5.91 6.28
C ILE A 3 10.75 5.83 7.19
N GLU A 4 11.18 6.97 7.77
CA GLU A 4 12.33 7.01 8.69
C GLU A 4 12.15 6.13 9.92
N GLU A 5 10.96 6.11 10.49
CA GLU A 5 10.62 5.29 11.65
C GLU A 5 10.74 3.80 11.33
N CYS A 6 10.21 3.39 10.20
CA CYS A 6 10.29 2.01 9.72
C CYS A 6 11.74 1.56 9.54
N ILE A 7 12.54 2.37 8.83
CA ILE A 7 13.95 2.05 8.56
C ILE A 7 14.76 2.00 9.86
N ASN A 8 14.58 2.94 10.76
CA ASN A 8 15.28 2.97 12.04
C ASN A 8 14.93 1.74 12.90
N ARG A 9 13.66 1.34 12.93
CA ARG A 9 13.26 0.14 13.67
C ARG A 9 13.89 -1.12 13.11
N VAL A 10 13.92 -1.28 11.80
CA VAL A 10 14.55 -2.44 11.17
C VAL A 10 16.04 -2.46 11.40
N ASP A 11 16.72 -1.34 11.27
CA ASP A 11 18.16 -1.24 11.47
C ASP A 11 18.58 -1.52 12.93
N SER A 12 17.72 -1.17 13.90
CA SER A 12 17.98 -1.45 15.31
C SER A 12 17.83 -2.93 15.67
N VAL A 13 16.92 -3.64 15.00
CA VAL A 13 16.64 -5.06 15.27
C VAL A 13 17.50 -5.99 14.43
N LYS A 14 17.76 -5.62 13.19
CA LYS A 14 18.53 -6.43 12.23
C LYS A 14 19.63 -5.57 11.60
N PRO A 15 20.86 -5.57 12.18
CA PRO A 15 21.99 -4.86 11.59
C PRO A 15 22.25 -5.33 10.16
N ASN A 16 22.41 -4.39 9.24
CA ASN A 16 22.63 -4.65 7.82
C ASN A 16 23.43 -3.50 7.21
N HIS A 17 23.96 -3.71 6.00
CA HIS A 17 24.73 -2.71 5.25
C HIS A 17 24.02 -2.19 4.01
N TYR A 18 22.72 -2.42 3.89
CA TYR A 18 21.94 -1.86 2.79
C TYR A 18 21.66 -0.38 3.04
N GLY A 19 21.80 0.42 2.01
CA GLY A 19 21.61 1.87 2.09
C GLY A 19 20.13 2.26 2.26
N VAL A 20 19.93 3.49 2.70
CA VAL A 20 18.60 4.09 2.83
C VAL A 20 17.87 4.10 1.48
N GLU A 21 18.56 4.40 0.39
CA GLU A 21 17.99 4.42 -0.96
C GLU A 21 17.38 3.08 -1.35
N GLU A 22 18.06 1.98 -1.06
CA GLU A 22 17.56 0.64 -1.36
C GLU A 22 16.31 0.32 -0.54
N LYS A 23 16.30 0.64 0.74
CA LYS A 23 15.15 0.43 1.63
C LYS A 23 13.94 1.27 1.23
N VAL A 24 14.16 2.52 0.86
CA VAL A 24 13.10 3.39 0.33
C VAL A 24 12.53 2.84 -0.97
N ARG A 25 13.37 2.31 -1.83
CA ARG A 25 12.92 1.65 -3.08
C ARG A 25 12.04 0.44 -2.79
N TRP A 26 12.44 -0.42 -1.85
CA TRP A 26 11.62 -1.58 -1.46
C TRP A 26 10.26 -1.17 -0.92
N LEU A 27 10.21 -0.15 -0.06
CA LEU A 27 8.95 0.39 0.47
C LEU A 27 8.08 1.00 -0.63
N SER A 28 8.70 1.65 -1.62
CA SER A 28 7.98 2.21 -2.78
C SER A 28 7.29 1.12 -3.60
N TYR A 29 7.97 0.03 -3.91
CA TYR A 29 7.36 -1.09 -4.62
C TYR A 29 6.24 -1.74 -3.84
N LEU A 30 6.41 -1.88 -2.54
CA LEU A 30 5.36 -2.46 -1.69
C LEU A 30 4.11 -1.59 -1.69
N ASP A 31 4.25 -0.30 -1.46
CA ASP A 31 3.10 0.62 -1.43
C ASP A 31 2.44 0.77 -2.81
N ALA A 32 3.20 0.71 -3.89
CA ALA A 32 2.65 0.66 -5.23
C ALA A 32 1.78 -0.59 -5.45
N SER A 33 2.24 -1.75 -4.99
CA SER A 33 1.45 -3.00 -5.03
C SER A 33 0.19 -2.91 -4.18
N ILE A 34 0.29 -2.41 -2.96
CA ILE A 34 -0.85 -2.27 -2.04
C ILE A 34 -1.89 -1.33 -2.63
N LYS A 35 -1.46 -0.19 -3.18
CA LYS A 35 -2.37 0.74 -3.82
C LYS A 35 -3.11 0.09 -5.00
N ARG A 36 -2.38 -0.57 -5.89
CA ARG A 36 -2.96 -1.21 -7.07
C ARG A 36 -3.91 -2.35 -6.73
N GLU A 37 -3.54 -3.21 -5.81
CA GLU A 37 -4.25 -4.47 -5.54
C GLU A 37 -5.32 -4.37 -4.46
N ILE A 38 -5.17 -3.46 -3.51
CA ILE A 38 -6.10 -3.31 -2.39
C ILE A 38 -6.88 -2.00 -2.48
N ILE A 39 -6.18 -0.86 -2.53
CA ILE A 39 -6.83 0.45 -2.42
C ILE A 39 -7.62 0.79 -3.67
N ASP A 40 -7.05 0.65 -4.84
CA ASP A 40 -7.69 1.03 -6.11
C ASP A 40 -8.78 0.06 -6.56
N THR A 41 -8.86 -1.12 -5.95
CA THR A 41 -9.93 -2.10 -6.20
C THR A 41 -11.21 -1.84 -5.39
N HIS A 42 -11.19 -0.85 -4.51
CA HIS A 42 -12.31 -0.49 -3.62
C HIS A 42 -12.74 0.95 -3.87
N GLU A 43 -14.02 1.23 -3.57
CA GLU A 43 -14.57 2.57 -3.65
C GLU A 43 -13.89 3.47 -2.62
N GLN A 44 -13.48 4.66 -3.07
CA GLN A 44 -12.89 5.66 -2.19
C GLN A 44 -13.96 6.65 -1.73
N PRO A 45 -13.89 7.14 -0.47
CA PRO A 45 -14.80 8.18 -0.02
C PRO A 45 -14.54 9.46 -0.83
N VAL A 46 -15.61 10.00 -1.44
CA VAL A 46 -15.55 11.28 -2.14
C VAL A 46 -15.55 12.40 -1.08
N PRO A 47 -14.57 13.32 -1.08
CA PRO A 47 -14.58 14.46 -0.18
C PRO A 47 -15.87 15.28 -0.34
N ALA A 48 -16.45 15.73 0.77
CA ALA A 48 -17.73 16.44 0.77
C ALA A 48 -17.69 17.74 -0.05
N GLU A 49 -16.52 18.33 -0.23
CA GLU A 49 -16.29 19.53 -1.02
C GLU A 49 -16.46 19.29 -2.53
N GLU A 50 -16.18 18.10 -3.02
CA GLU A 50 -16.34 17.75 -4.43
C GLU A 50 -17.80 17.52 -4.83
N LYS A 51 -18.66 17.21 -3.88
CA LYS A 51 -20.12 17.02 -4.15
C LYS A 51 -20.85 18.30 -4.54
N THR A 52 -20.29 19.44 -4.24
CA THR A 52 -20.93 20.73 -4.49
C THR A 52 -20.65 21.29 -5.89
N ILE A 53 -19.63 20.78 -6.58
CA ILE A 53 -19.16 21.30 -7.87
C ILE A 53 -19.91 20.70 -9.04
N ILE A 54 -20.62 19.58 -8.85
CA ILE A 54 -21.33 18.85 -9.90
C ILE A 54 -22.58 19.59 -10.41
N ILE A 55 -23.05 20.61 -9.70
CA ILE A 55 -24.34 21.29 -9.98
C ILE A 55 -24.19 22.46 -10.96
N ILE A 56 -22.99 22.94 -11.23
CA ILE A 56 -22.76 24.07 -12.13
C ILE A 56 -22.10 23.56 -13.40
N GLY A 57 -22.90 22.81 -14.19
CA GLY A 57 -22.40 22.15 -15.38
C GLY A 57 -22.26 23.08 -16.56
N ASP A 58 -21.09 23.58 -16.81
CA ASP A 58 -20.60 23.79 -18.16
C ASP A 58 -19.42 22.84 -18.40
N GLY A 59 -19.77 21.57 -18.62
CA GLY A 59 -19.11 20.69 -19.55
C GLY A 59 -17.66 20.30 -19.35
N GLU A 60 -16.90 20.84 -18.43
CA GLU A 60 -15.59 20.31 -18.08
C GLU A 60 -15.71 19.52 -16.79
N ILE A 61 -15.84 18.22 -16.95
CA ILE A 61 -15.53 17.27 -15.87
C ILE A 61 -14.05 17.52 -15.55
N PRO A 62 -13.69 17.97 -14.34
CA PRO A 62 -12.30 17.96 -13.95
C PRO A 62 -11.82 16.54 -14.15
N GLU A 63 -10.82 16.34 -14.99
CA GLU A 63 -10.12 15.07 -15.02
C GLU A 63 -9.72 14.83 -13.57
N GLU A 64 -10.29 13.80 -12.95
CA GLU A 64 -9.76 13.30 -11.70
C GLU A 64 -8.29 13.08 -11.97
N GLU A 65 -7.44 13.97 -11.48
CA GLU A 65 -6.03 13.66 -11.34
C GLU A 65 -6.00 12.44 -10.42
N SER A 66 -6.08 11.26 -11.02
CA SER A 66 -5.65 10.06 -10.35
C SER A 66 -4.22 10.35 -9.97
N THR A 67 -3.99 10.69 -8.72
CA THR A 67 -2.65 10.87 -8.19
C THR A 67 -1.98 9.52 -8.30
N GLU A 68 -1.35 9.33 -9.44
CA GLU A 68 -0.61 8.12 -9.73
C GLU A 68 0.53 8.05 -8.72
N PHE A 69 0.56 6.99 -7.92
CA PHE A 69 1.62 6.80 -6.95
C PHE A 69 2.92 6.51 -7.70
N THR A 70 3.87 7.42 -7.61
CA THR A 70 5.16 7.34 -8.32
C THR A 70 6.30 6.82 -7.45
N GLY A 71 6.04 6.47 -6.20
CA GLY A 71 7.03 5.99 -5.25
C GLY A 71 7.55 7.09 -4.33
N TYR A 72 8.44 6.68 -3.43
CA TYR A 72 9.13 7.58 -2.50
C TYR A 72 10.55 7.82 -2.96
N THR A 73 11.10 8.98 -2.59
CA THR A 73 12.51 9.31 -2.77
C THR A 73 13.22 9.35 -1.41
N PRO A 74 14.56 9.30 -1.35
CA PRO A 74 15.28 9.46 -0.10
C PRO A 74 15.01 10.77 0.64
N ASP A 75 14.48 11.78 -0.05
CA ASP A 75 14.09 13.06 0.55
C ASP A 75 12.74 13.00 1.28
N ASP A 76 11.96 11.94 1.02
CA ASP A 76 10.61 11.76 1.57
C ASP A 76 10.59 11.02 2.91
N MET A 77 11.66 11.05 3.68
CA MET A 77 11.82 10.26 4.91
C MET A 77 10.74 10.51 5.98
N THR A 78 10.12 11.68 5.95
CA THR A 78 9.02 12.03 6.87
C THR A 78 7.65 11.68 6.33
N ALA A 79 7.56 11.15 5.11
CA ALA A 79 6.28 10.76 4.51
C ALA A 79 5.67 9.57 5.25
N GLU A 80 4.35 9.59 5.35
CA GLU A 80 3.58 8.48 5.91
C GLU A 80 3.40 7.38 4.86
N LEU A 81 3.60 6.14 5.28
CA LEU A 81 3.30 4.97 4.47
C LEU A 81 1.78 4.74 4.39
N LEU A 82 1.31 4.06 3.35
CA LEU A 82 -0.12 3.94 3.04
C LEU A 82 -0.91 3.16 4.08
N VAL A 83 -0.34 2.11 4.65
CA VAL A 83 -1.04 1.25 5.61
C VAL A 83 -1.01 1.88 7.00
N PRO A 84 -2.19 2.12 7.60
CA PRO A 84 -2.27 2.76 8.91
C PRO A 84 -2.06 1.78 10.07
N PHE A 85 -1.83 2.34 11.27
CA PHE A 85 -1.92 1.58 12.51
C PHE A 85 -3.30 0.88 12.63
N PRO A 86 -3.40 -0.34 13.11
CA PRO A 86 -2.35 -1.19 13.70
C PRO A 86 -1.64 -2.13 12.71
N PHE A 87 -1.92 -2.02 11.42
CA PHE A 87 -1.40 -2.93 10.39
C PHE A 87 -0.03 -2.55 9.84
N ASP A 88 0.48 -1.39 10.21
CA ASP A 88 1.73 -0.83 9.69
C ASP A 88 3.00 -1.62 10.07
N GLU A 89 2.93 -2.53 11.02
CA GLU A 89 4.00 -3.48 11.33
C GLU A 89 4.40 -4.35 10.13
N LEU A 90 3.53 -4.47 9.14
CA LEU A 90 3.84 -5.21 7.91
C LEU A 90 5.05 -4.65 7.16
N TYR A 91 5.30 -3.34 7.26
CA TYR A 91 6.46 -2.72 6.63
C TYR A 91 7.78 -3.17 7.26
N VAL A 92 7.81 -3.27 8.58
CA VAL A 92 8.98 -3.78 9.31
C VAL A 92 9.25 -5.23 8.94
N ALA A 93 8.21 -6.06 8.91
CA ALA A 93 8.32 -7.47 8.49
C ALA A 93 8.80 -7.60 7.04
N TYR A 94 8.30 -6.75 6.15
CA TYR A 94 8.70 -6.73 4.75
C TYR A 94 10.18 -6.39 4.56
N LEU A 95 10.67 -5.34 5.23
CA LEU A 95 12.08 -4.97 5.16
C LEU A 95 12.99 -6.05 5.74
N LYS A 96 12.59 -6.68 6.84
CA LYS A 96 13.32 -7.84 7.39
C LYS A 96 13.41 -8.98 6.37
N ALA A 97 12.30 -9.30 5.71
CA ALA A 97 12.27 -10.33 4.70
C ALA A 97 13.18 -9.98 3.51
N LYS A 98 13.16 -8.74 3.05
CA LYS A 98 14.03 -8.28 1.97
C LYS A 98 15.50 -8.37 2.32
N ILE A 99 15.88 -8.00 3.50
CA ILE A 99 17.26 -8.12 3.99
C ILE A 99 17.69 -9.59 4.04
N ASP A 100 16.85 -10.46 4.57
CA ASP A 100 17.13 -11.90 4.64
C ASP A 100 17.25 -12.53 3.25
N GLU A 101 16.38 -12.14 2.31
CA GLU A 101 16.42 -12.59 0.92
C GLU A 101 17.75 -12.19 0.26
N GLU A 102 18.15 -10.94 0.35
CA GLU A 102 19.39 -10.42 -0.22
C GLU A 102 20.64 -11.04 0.43
N ASN A 103 20.57 -11.38 1.71
CA ASN A 103 21.63 -12.07 2.42
C ASN A 103 21.69 -13.57 2.16
N GLY A 104 20.71 -14.14 1.48
CA GLY A 104 20.62 -15.59 1.23
C GLY A 104 20.23 -16.41 2.44
N GLU A 105 19.70 -15.83 3.49
CA GLU A 105 19.28 -16.49 4.73
C GLU A 105 17.85 -17.05 4.61
N THR A 106 17.69 -18.17 3.91
CA THR A 106 16.39 -18.72 3.53
C THR A 106 15.45 -19.00 4.71
N ALA A 107 15.95 -19.55 5.80
CA ALA A 107 15.12 -19.88 6.97
C ALA A 107 14.55 -18.61 7.62
N ARG A 108 15.36 -17.57 7.78
CA ARG A 108 14.93 -16.28 8.32
C ARG A 108 13.98 -15.57 7.38
N TYR A 109 14.26 -15.62 6.08
CA TYR A 109 13.37 -15.10 5.06
C TYR A 109 11.97 -15.72 5.16
N ASN A 110 11.88 -17.04 5.25
CA ASN A 110 10.61 -17.73 5.34
C ASN A 110 9.80 -17.29 6.58
N ASN A 111 10.44 -17.10 7.72
CA ASN A 111 9.79 -16.60 8.92
C ASN A 111 9.29 -15.17 8.77
N SER A 112 10.12 -14.28 8.26
CA SER A 112 9.76 -12.88 8.07
C SER A 112 8.68 -12.71 6.99
N ALA A 113 8.76 -13.49 5.92
CA ALA A 113 7.76 -13.49 4.85
C ALA A 113 6.41 -14.01 5.34
N ALA A 114 6.39 -15.05 6.18
CA ALA A 114 5.16 -15.57 6.77
C ALA A 114 4.49 -14.52 7.68
N THR A 115 5.27 -13.82 8.49
CA THR A 115 4.77 -12.71 9.32
C THR A 115 4.20 -11.59 8.48
N PHE A 116 4.92 -11.17 7.44
CA PHE A 116 4.46 -10.15 6.50
C PHE A 116 3.16 -10.55 5.82
N ASN A 117 3.08 -11.76 5.29
CA ASN A 117 1.89 -12.25 4.59
C ASN A 117 0.67 -12.29 5.52
N GLY A 118 0.84 -12.70 6.77
CA GLY A 118 -0.23 -12.70 7.77
C GLY A 118 -0.75 -11.30 8.06
N LEU A 119 0.13 -10.34 8.24
CA LEU A 119 -0.23 -8.94 8.49
C LEU A 119 -0.89 -8.29 7.27
N LEU A 120 -0.40 -8.57 6.07
CA LEU A 120 -1.00 -8.08 4.83
C LEU A 120 -2.41 -8.62 4.64
N MET A 121 -2.63 -9.90 4.91
CA MET A 121 -3.97 -10.51 4.85
C MET A 121 -4.92 -9.88 5.87
N ASP A 122 -4.45 -9.61 7.07
CA ASP A 122 -5.27 -8.95 8.10
C ASP A 122 -5.67 -7.54 7.68
N TYR A 123 -4.76 -6.79 7.09
CA TYR A 123 -5.04 -5.47 6.53
C TYR A 123 -6.05 -5.55 5.38
N GLU A 124 -5.85 -6.47 4.45
CA GLU A 124 -6.76 -6.66 3.32
C GLU A 124 -8.18 -7.00 3.78
N LYS A 125 -8.33 -7.88 4.76
CA LYS A 125 -9.63 -8.22 5.35
C LYS A 125 -10.28 -7.01 6.02
N ALA A 126 -9.52 -6.21 6.77
CA ALA A 126 -10.03 -4.99 7.39
C ALA A 126 -10.45 -3.96 6.34
N TYR A 127 -9.66 -3.79 5.29
CA TYR A 127 -9.96 -2.88 4.20
C TYR A 127 -11.25 -3.30 3.46
N ASN A 128 -11.40 -4.59 3.20
CA ASN A 128 -12.61 -5.14 2.56
C ASN A 128 -13.88 -4.91 3.40
N ARG A 129 -13.76 -4.92 4.73
CA ARG A 129 -14.91 -4.61 5.60
C ARG A 129 -15.30 -3.14 5.59
N ASP A 130 -14.31 -2.25 5.46
CA ASP A 130 -14.51 -0.81 5.60
C ASP A 130 -14.81 -0.12 4.26
N HIS A 131 -14.50 -0.79 3.14
CA HIS A 131 -14.65 -0.23 1.79
C HIS A 131 -15.38 -1.21 0.88
N MET A 132 -16.28 -0.70 0.05
CA MET A 132 -16.98 -1.52 -0.94
C MET A 132 -16.06 -1.85 -2.10
N PRO A 133 -15.91 -3.13 -2.48
CA PRO A 133 -15.15 -3.48 -3.67
C PRO A 133 -15.84 -2.93 -4.93
N ILE A 134 -15.05 -2.52 -5.91
CA ILE A 134 -15.57 -2.06 -7.19
C ILE A 134 -16.18 -3.25 -7.93
N ARG A 135 -17.50 -3.18 -8.20
CA ARG A 135 -18.28 -4.27 -8.78
C ARG A 135 -18.13 -4.37 -10.31
N LYS A 136 -16.92 -4.57 -10.77
CA LYS A 136 -16.69 -4.78 -12.22
C LYS A 136 -17.28 -6.10 -12.74
N HIS A 137 -17.50 -7.07 -11.86
CA HIS A 137 -17.97 -8.40 -12.23
C HIS A 137 -19.47 -8.49 -12.52
N MET A 138 -20.27 -7.52 -12.08
CA MET A 138 -21.73 -7.55 -12.30
C MET A 138 -22.11 -7.39 -13.77
N ARG A 139 -21.25 -6.87 -14.61
CA ARG A 139 -21.51 -6.77 -16.06
C ARG A 139 -21.46 -8.09 -16.79
N ILE A 140 -20.69 -9.06 -16.27
CA ILE A 140 -20.56 -10.40 -16.87
C ILE A 140 -21.81 -11.23 -16.59
N PHE A 141 -22.41 -11.09 -15.42
CA PHE A 141 -23.61 -11.86 -15.06
C PHE A 141 -24.87 -11.36 -15.75
N LYS A 142 -24.97 -10.09 -16.12
CA LYS A 142 -26.09 -9.57 -16.89
C LYS A 142 -26.16 -10.11 -18.32
N GLY A 143 -25.05 -10.55 -18.88
CA GLY A 143 -24.97 -11.18 -20.19
C GLY A 143 -25.34 -12.67 -20.20
N VAL A 144 -25.42 -13.32 -19.05
CA VAL A 144 -25.69 -14.76 -18.92
C VAL A 144 -27.15 -15.08 -18.66
N HIS A 145 -27.98 -14.08 -18.35
CA HIS A 145 -29.42 -14.23 -18.03
C HIS A 145 -30.36 -13.96 -19.18
N ILE A 146 -29.88 -14.04 -20.36
CA ILE A 146 -30.70 -13.82 -21.53
C ILE A 146 -31.28 -15.12 -22.05
#